data_1df14a10ac5a08a8d41869d7e43a3832
#
_entry.id   1df14a10ac5a08a8d41869d7e43a3832
#
_cell.length_a   1.000
_cell.length_b   1.000
_cell.length_c   1.000
_cell.angle_alpha   90.00
_cell.angle_beta   90.00
_cell.angle_gamma   90.00
#
_symmetry.space_group_name_H-M   'P 1'
#
loop_
_entity.id
_entity.type
_entity.pdbx_description
1 polymer ?
#
loop_
_entity_poly.entity_id
_entity_poly.type
_entity_poly.pdbx_seq_one_letter_code
_entity_poly.pdbx_strand_id
1 'polypeptide(L)'
;MSNKINNLKFSIAVDGSAASGKSTGSKIIAKHFNFKLLNSGRLYRFLAFNMLKDKKTLKNWNYLQKISKNISIAKLNKKQLNQQNVSYLSSKIAKNKNVRKLLKNFQKKFTKNKKFIIEGRDIGSVIIPNADLKLYFKCSLNEKTKRRYNELKKVSPNITFENVKNAIKKRDFLDKNRKESPLLFVKGAVLVVTTNLTIKKMRLKLINIVNNAIKRKYGNL
;
A
#
# COMPACT_ATOMS: atom_id res chain seq x y z
N MET A 1 5.80 -21.25 21.86
CA MET A 1 5.32 -20.80 20.52
C MET A 1 5.97 -19.49 20.02
N SER A 2 6.28 -18.51 20.87
CA SER A 2 6.81 -17.20 20.45
C SER A 2 8.17 -17.24 19.72
N ASN A 3 9.14 -18.07 20.14
CA ASN A 3 10.48 -18.11 19.58
C ASN A 3 10.59 -18.78 18.20
N LYS A 4 9.76 -19.79 17.90
CA LYS A 4 9.76 -20.45 16.59
C LYS A 4 9.26 -19.56 15.47
N ILE A 5 8.25 -18.70 15.73
CA ILE A 5 7.69 -17.76 14.75
C ILE A 5 8.70 -16.66 14.36
N ASN A 6 9.68 -16.35 15.23
CA ASN A 6 10.64 -15.26 14.95
C ASN A 6 11.64 -15.57 13.83
N ASN A 7 11.92 -16.85 13.55
CA ASN A 7 12.90 -17.28 12.53
C ASN A 7 12.29 -17.63 11.16
N LEU A 8 10.97 -17.55 11.02
CA LEU A 8 10.29 -17.89 9.78
C LEU A 8 10.60 -16.92 8.64
N LYS A 9 10.69 -17.43 7.42
CA LYS A 9 10.68 -16.61 6.19
C LYS A 9 9.26 -16.55 5.65
N PHE A 10 8.58 -15.42 5.80
CA PHE A 10 7.21 -15.27 5.34
C PHE A 10 6.95 -13.90 4.71
N SER A 11 6.36 -13.91 3.54
CA SER A 11 6.08 -12.73 2.74
C SER A 11 4.59 -12.54 2.51
N ILE A 12 4.10 -11.31 2.69
CA ILE A 12 2.70 -10.97 2.46
C ILE A 12 2.59 -9.84 1.43
N ALA A 13 1.88 -10.11 0.35
CA ALA A 13 1.46 -9.11 -0.63
C ALA A 13 0.08 -8.58 -0.27
N VAL A 14 -0.07 -7.27 -0.17
CA VAL A 14 -1.35 -6.63 0.14
C VAL A 14 -1.72 -5.64 -0.94
N ASP A 15 -2.78 -5.93 -1.70
CA ASP A 15 -3.31 -5.08 -2.75
C ASP A 15 -4.74 -4.62 -2.45
N GLY A 16 -5.18 -3.58 -3.13
CA GLY A 16 -6.53 -3.06 -3.00
C GLY A 16 -6.64 -1.57 -3.31
N SER A 17 -7.86 -1.10 -3.50
CA SER A 17 -8.17 0.28 -3.91
C SER A 17 -7.81 1.33 -2.85
N ALA A 18 -7.94 2.61 -3.20
CA ALA A 18 -7.73 3.70 -2.24
C ALA A 18 -8.73 3.61 -1.07
N ALA A 19 -8.29 3.91 0.16
CA ALA A 19 -9.11 3.90 1.37
C ALA A 19 -9.85 2.57 1.67
N SER A 20 -9.40 1.44 1.10
CA SER A 20 -10.01 0.11 1.33
C SER A 20 -9.66 -0.53 2.68
N GLY A 21 -8.94 0.16 3.55
CA GLY A 21 -8.52 -0.38 4.86
C GLY A 21 -7.23 -1.20 4.84
N LYS A 22 -6.59 -1.41 3.66
CA LYS A 22 -5.35 -2.21 3.57
C LYS A 22 -4.23 -1.72 4.47
N SER A 23 -3.99 -0.40 4.57
CA SER A 23 -2.90 0.12 5.42
C SER A 23 -3.16 -0.12 6.91
N THR A 24 -4.42 -0.06 7.34
CA THR A 24 -4.80 -0.44 8.71
C THR A 24 -4.59 -1.94 8.92
N GLY A 25 -5.06 -2.77 7.98
CA GLY A 25 -4.89 -4.22 8.04
C GLY A 25 -3.43 -4.64 8.03
N SER A 26 -2.60 -4.07 7.14
CA SER A 26 -1.16 -4.34 7.08
C SER A 26 -0.45 -3.98 8.39
N LYS A 27 -0.81 -2.85 9.01
CA LYS A 27 -0.25 -2.45 10.33
C LYS A 27 -0.66 -3.42 11.44
N ILE A 28 -1.91 -3.89 11.44
CA ILE A 28 -2.40 -4.89 12.41
C ILE A 28 -1.57 -6.16 12.31
N ILE A 29 -1.40 -6.70 11.09
CA ILE A 29 -0.62 -7.92 10.86
C ILE A 29 0.85 -7.68 11.26
N ALA A 30 1.44 -6.58 10.80
CA ALA A 30 2.84 -6.24 11.07
C ALA A 30 3.13 -6.19 12.57
N LYS A 31 2.24 -5.54 13.35
CA LYS A 31 2.38 -5.43 14.80
C LYS A 31 2.21 -6.79 15.50
N HIS A 32 1.19 -7.58 15.09
CA HIS A 32 0.86 -8.84 15.77
C HIS A 32 1.91 -9.94 15.54
N PHE A 33 2.43 -10.04 14.30
CA PHE A 33 3.36 -11.09 13.91
C PHE A 33 4.82 -10.63 13.80
N ASN A 34 5.11 -9.40 14.18
CA ASN A 34 6.44 -8.78 14.06
C ASN A 34 7.00 -8.81 12.62
N PHE A 35 6.20 -8.35 11.64
CA PHE A 35 6.63 -8.20 10.24
C PHE A 35 7.14 -6.79 9.98
N LYS A 36 8.18 -6.66 9.17
CA LYS A 36 8.55 -5.37 8.58
C LYS A 36 7.51 -4.96 7.53
N LEU A 37 7.04 -3.72 7.57
CA LEU A 37 6.00 -3.20 6.69
C LEU A 37 6.53 -2.12 5.75
N LEU A 38 6.30 -2.30 4.44
CA LEU A 38 6.52 -1.29 3.42
C LEU A 38 5.19 -0.89 2.75
N ASN A 39 4.83 0.38 2.86
CA ASN A 39 3.77 0.95 2.05
C ASN A 39 4.37 1.48 0.73
N SER A 40 4.23 0.71 -0.36
CA SER A 40 4.79 1.07 -1.65
C SER A 40 4.21 2.37 -2.22
N GLY A 41 2.97 2.69 -1.92
CA GLY A 41 2.34 3.94 -2.32
C GLY A 41 3.07 5.18 -1.75
N ARG A 42 3.73 5.05 -0.61
CA ARG A 42 4.51 6.15 -0.01
C ARG A 42 5.82 6.42 -0.77
N LEU A 43 6.35 5.46 -1.52
CA LEU A 43 7.50 5.66 -2.41
C LEU A 43 7.14 6.67 -3.51
N TYR A 44 6.00 6.46 -4.18
CA TYR A 44 5.50 7.38 -5.20
C TYR A 44 5.13 8.75 -4.60
N ARG A 45 4.57 8.77 -3.41
CA ARG A 45 4.26 10.02 -2.70
C ARG A 45 5.53 10.77 -2.29
N PHE A 46 6.59 10.08 -1.93
CA PHE A 46 7.88 10.71 -1.63
C PHE A 46 8.44 11.43 -2.86
N LEU A 47 8.44 10.79 -4.03
CA LEU A 47 8.83 11.44 -5.27
C LEU A 47 7.92 12.62 -5.59
N ALA A 48 6.60 12.43 -5.55
CA ALA A 48 5.62 13.47 -5.83
C ALA A 48 5.76 14.69 -4.89
N PHE A 49 5.99 14.47 -3.61
CA PHE A 49 6.20 15.53 -2.63
C PHE A 49 7.43 16.37 -2.95
N ASN A 50 8.58 15.72 -3.24
CA ASN A 50 9.80 16.44 -3.57
C ASN A 50 9.67 17.16 -4.92
N MET A 51 9.00 16.55 -5.93
CA MET A 51 8.72 17.22 -7.21
C MET A 51 7.90 18.50 -7.00
N LEU A 52 6.87 18.47 -6.17
CA LEU A 52 6.04 19.64 -5.86
C LEU A 52 6.84 20.70 -5.10
N LYS A 53 7.60 20.27 -4.09
CA LYS A 53 8.43 21.15 -3.27
C LYS A 53 9.46 21.92 -4.14
N ASP A 54 10.17 21.19 -5.00
CA ASP A 54 11.30 21.73 -5.75
C ASP A 54 10.90 22.15 -7.19
N LYS A 55 9.58 22.26 -7.46
CA LYS A 55 9.00 22.65 -8.77
C LYS A 55 9.55 21.85 -9.95
N LYS A 56 9.79 20.53 -9.75
CA LYS A 56 10.32 19.61 -10.76
C LYS A 56 9.22 18.78 -11.40
N THR A 57 9.48 18.29 -12.61
CA THR A 57 8.56 17.45 -13.40
C THR A 57 9.20 16.10 -13.73
N LEU A 58 8.48 15.23 -14.44
CA LEU A 58 9.02 13.96 -14.95
C LEU A 58 10.16 14.14 -15.96
N LYS A 59 10.31 15.32 -16.59
CA LYS A 59 11.42 15.64 -17.48
C LYS A 59 12.76 15.75 -16.74
N ASN A 60 12.73 16.07 -15.44
CA ASN A 60 13.95 16.20 -14.62
C ASN A 60 14.43 14.82 -14.12
N TRP A 61 14.82 13.94 -15.02
CA TRP A 61 15.12 12.54 -14.70
C TRP A 61 16.28 12.36 -13.70
N ASN A 62 17.39 13.09 -13.90
CA ASN A 62 18.54 13.05 -12.99
C ASN A 62 18.16 13.46 -11.55
N TYR A 63 17.26 14.43 -11.40
CA TYR A 63 16.71 14.79 -10.10
C TYR A 63 15.93 13.64 -9.48
N LEU A 64 15.05 12.96 -10.24
CA LEU A 64 14.27 11.81 -9.75
C LEU A 64 15.18 10.66 -9.32
N GLN A 65 16.24 10.38 -10.08
CA GLN A 65 17.24 9.37 -9.70
C GLN A 65 17.95 9.75 -8.39
N LYS A 66 18.39 11.02 -8.24
CA LYS A 66 19.04 11.53 -7.03
C LYS A 66 18.14 11.38 -5.80
N ILE A 67 16.89 11.85 -5.87
CA ILE A 67 15.99 11.78 -4.71
C ILE A 67 15.58 10.33 -4.38
N SER A 68 15.49 9.45 -5.38
CA SER A 68 15.16 8.04 -5.14
C SER A 68 16.22 7.29 -4.36
N LYS A 69 17.50 7.63 -4.51
CA LYS A 69 18.61 7.07 -3.72
C LYS A 69 18.50 7.46 -2.24
N ASN A 70 17.87 8.59 -1.94
CA ASN A 70 17.70 9.15 -0.60
C ASN A 70 16.44 8.64 0.12
N ILE A 71 15.72 7.66 -0.41
CA ILE A 71 14.55 7.07 0.24
C ILE A 71 14.99 6.28 1.47
N SER A 72 14.32 6.53 2.60
CA SER A 72 14.44 5.73 3.82
C SER A 72 13.06 5.54 4.46
N ILE A 73 12.90 4.50 5.28
CA ILE A 73 11.62 4.23 5.96
C ILE A 73 11.17 5.43 6.81
N ALA A 74 12.10 6.10 7.48
CA ALA A 74 11.81 7.31 8.27
C ALA A 74 11.21 8.43 7.39
N LYS A 75 11.80 8.69 6.22
CA LYS A 75 11.31 9.70 5.27
C LYS A 75 9.94 9.33 4.70
N LEU A 76 9.64 8.02 4.53
CA LEU A 76 8.34 7.55 4.08
C LEU A 76 7.23 7.74 5.13
N ASN A 77 7.56 7.92 6.40
CA ASN A 77 6.57 8.09 7.48
C ASN A 77 6.14 9.55 7.71
N LYS A 78 6.70 10.51 6.99
CA LYS A 78 6.35 11.93 7.13
C LYS A 78 4.87 12.21 6.81
N LYS A 79 4.21 13.02 7.67
CA LYS A 79 2.79 13.39 7.52
C LYS A 79 2.48 14.13 6.22
N GLN A 80 3.41 14.96 5.74
CA GLN A 80 3.29 15.75 4.51
C GLN A 80 2.99 14.89 3.27
N LEU A 81 3.41 13.62 3.26
CA LEU A 81 3.11 12.69 2.17
C LEU A 81 1.61 12.35 2.06
N ASN A 82 0.77 12.73 3.03
CA ASN A 82 -0.67 12.46 3.01
C ASN A 82 -1.50 13.58 2.35
N GLN A 83 -0.89 14.69 1.96
CA GLN A 83 -1.54 15.80 1.27
C GLN A 83 -2.26 15.34 0.00
N GLN A 84 -3.35 16.04 -0.37
CA GLN A 84 -4.19 15.65 -1.49
C GLN A 84 -3.49 15.82 -2.84
N ASN A 85 -2.79 16.95 -3.04
CA ASN A 85 -1.98 17.23 -4.23
C ASN A 85 -0.85 16.18 -4.41
N VAL A 86 -0.15 15.80 -3.33
CA VAL A 86 0.86 14.74 -3.33
C VAL A 86 0.23 13.39 -3.72
N SER A 87 -0.94 13.08 -3.16
CA SER A 87 -1.68 11.85 -3.48
C SER A 87 -2.09 11.81 -4.96
N TYR A 88 -2.57 12.92 -5.50
CA TYR A 88 -2.96 13.04 -6.90
C TYR A 88 -1.76 12.89 -7.85
N LEU A 89 -0.69 13.66 -7.61
CA LEU A 89 0.52 13.56 -8.42
C LEU A 89 1.14 12.16 -8.33
N SER A 90 1.15 11.53 -7.15
CA SER A 90 1.68 10.17 -6.98
C SER A 90 0.97 9.14 -7.85
N SER A 91 -0.35 9.27 -8.07
CA SER A 91 -1.09 8.37 -8.96
C SER A 91 -0.81 8.63 -10.44
N LYS A 92 -0.52 9.89 -10.81
CA LYS A 92 -0.09 10.23 -12.17
C LYS A 92 1.29 9.65 -12.49
N ILE A 93 2.29 9.87 -11.63
CA ILE A 93 3.65 9.39 -11.87
C ILE A 93 3.76 7.86 -11.78
N ALA A 94 2.84 7.20 -11.07
CA ALA A 94 2.79 5.74 -10.99
C ALA A 94 2.44 5.04 -12.33
N LYS A 95 1.98 5.79 -13.34
CA LYS A 95 1.78 5.30 -14.72
C LYS A 95 3.09 5.25 -15.52
N ASN A 96 4.12 5.99 -15.08
CA ASN A 96 5.38 6.07 -15.79
C ASN A 96 6.25 4.84 -15.52
N LYS A 97 6.59 4.09 -16.58
CA LYS A 97 7.37 2.85 -16.52
C LYS A 97 8.75 3.06 -15.90
N ASN A 98 9.42 4.17 -16.21
CA ASN A 98 10.76 4.45 -15.69
C ASN A 98 10.72 4.75 -14.19
N VAL A 99 9.72 5.52 -13.72
CA VAL A 99 9.52 5.77 -12.28
C VAL A 99 9.26 4.45 -11.55
N ARG A 100 8.46 3.56 -12.11
CA ARG A 100 8.23 2.23 -11.54
C ARG A 100 9.50 1.41 -11.45
N LYS A 101 10.31 1.36 -12.54
CA LYS A 101 11.61 0.68 -12.56
C LYS A 101 12.53 1.23 -11.48
N LEU A 102 12.60 2.55 -11.33
CA LEU A 102 13.41 3.22 -10.32
C LEU A 102 13.02 2.80 -8.88
N LEU A 103 11.72 2.80 -8.57
CA LEU A 103 11.23 2.45 -7.23
C LEU A 103 11.22 0.94 -6.95
N LYS A 104 11.19 0.10 -8.00
CA LYS A 104 11.24 -1.37 -7.87
C LYS A 104 12.53 -1.83 -7.17
N ASN A 105 13.63 -1.14 -7.37
CA ASN A 105 14.91 -1.47 -6.71
C ASN A 105 14.81 -1.34 -5.18
N PHE A 106 14.14 -0.31 -4.67
CA PHE A 106 13.90 -0.17 -3.24
C PHE A 106 13.00 -1.28 -2.69
N GLN A 107 11.93 -1.61 -3.43
CA GLN A 107 11.02 -2.70 -3.06
C GLN A 107 11.75 -4.05 -3.04
N LYS A 108 12.58 -4.35 -4.04
CA LYS A 108 13.40 -5.57 -4.08
C LYS A 108 14.39 -5.65 -2.92
N LYS A 109 15.04 -4.53 -2.53
CA LYS A 109 15.89 -4.53 -1.33
C LYS A 109 15.09 -4.87 -0.06
N PHE A 110 13.84 -4.39 0.02
CA PHE A 110 12.97 -4.67 1.16
C PHE A 110 12.60 -6.15 1.28
N THR A 111 12.49 -6.89 0.16
CA THR A 111 12.17 -8.34 0.17
C THR A 111 13.29 -9.22 0.76
N LYS A 112 14.48 -8.68 1.03
CA LYS A 112 15.56 -9.41 1.71
C LYS A 112 15.29 -9.65 3.20
N ASN A 113 14.28 -9.00 3.79
CA ASN A 113 13.89 -9.26 5.17
C ASN A 113 13.23 -10.65 5.30
N LYS A 114 13.46 -11.34 6.42
CA LYS A 114 12.88 -12.67 6.66
C LYS A 114 11.33 -12.63 6.68
N LYS A 115 10.76 -11.68 7.45
CA LYS A 115 9.31 -11.48 7.56
C LYS A 115 8.94 -10.08 7.10
N PHE A 116 8.16 -9.97 6.05
CA PHE A 116 7.78 -8.66 5.52
C PHE A 116 6.39 -8.64 4.88
N ILE A 117 5.81 -7.46 4.91
CA ILE A 117 4.58 -7.09 4.23
C ILE A 117 4.89 -5.95 3.29
N ILE A 118 4.48 -6.07 2.04
CA ILE A 118 4.45 -4.94 1.12
C ILE A 118 2.99 -4.67 0.75
N GLU A 119 2.54 -3.43 0.90
CA GLU A 119 1.20 -3.01 0.48
C GLU A 119 1.23 -2.06 -0.71
N GLY A 120 0.28 -2.21 -1.62
CA GLY A 120 0.21 -1.37 -2.82
C GLY A 120 -1.01 -1.61 -3.70
N ARG A 121 -0.75 -1.80 -5.00
CA ARG A 121 -1.74 -2.03 -6.06
C ARG A 121 -1.40 -3.20 -6.98
N ASP A 122 -0.14 -3.54 -7.05
CA ASP A 122 0.45 -4.52 -7.96
C ASP A 122 1.48 -5.39 -7.25
N ILE A 123 1.31 -5.53 -5.95
CA ILE A 123 2.30 -6.22 -5.14
C ILE A 123 2.26 -7.72 -5.43
N GLY A 124 1.07 -8.32 -5.38
CA GLY A 124 0.88 -9.74 -5.65
C GLY A 124 0.93 -10.11 -7.13
N SER A 125 0.86 -9.13 -8.06
CA SER A 125 0.97 -9.39 -9.50
C SER A 125 2.37 -9.16 -10.05
N VAL A 126 3.13 -8.17 -9.52
CA VAL A 126 4.39 -7.69 -10.15
C VAL A 126 5.58 -7.68 -9.19
N ILE A 127 5.38 -7.26 -7.94
CA ILE A 127 6.51 -7.02 -7.02
C ILE A 127 6.94 -8.31 -6.33
N ILE A 128 6.00 -9.07 -5.77
CA ILE A 128 6.21 -10.37 -5.13
C ILE A 128 5.13 -11.38 -5.58
N PRO A 129 5.14 -11.79 -6.87
CA PRO A 129 4.13 -12.72 -7.42
C PRO A 129 4.10 -14.06 -6.69
N ASN A 130 5.19 -14.46 -6.07
CA ASN A 130 5.35 -15.69 -5.29
C ASN A 130 5.25 -15.44 -3.78
N ALA A 131 4.50 -14.40 -3.34
CA ALA A 131 4.27 -14.17 -1.92
C ALA A 131 3.55 -15.36 -1.27
N ASP A 132 3.96 -15.72 -0.03
CA ASP A 132 3.38 -16.83 0.74
C ASP A 132 1.89 -16.58 1.05
N LEU A 133 1.50 -15.32 1.19
CA LEU A 133 0.10 -14.90 1.33
C LEU A 133 -0.15 -13.67 0.49
N LYS A 134 -1.21 -13.70 -0.31
CA LYS A 134 -1.71 -12.55 -1.06
C LYS A 134 -3.06 -12.13 -0.49
N LEU A 135 -3.21 -10.86 -0.13
CA LEU A 135 -4.46 -10.28 0.36
C LEU A 135 -4.94 -9.20 -0.60
N TYR A 136 -6.22 -9.24 -0.95
CA TYR A 136 -6.86 -8.20 -1.74
C TYR A 136 -7.97 -7.52 -0.95
N PHE A 137 -7.78 -6.23 -0.63
CA PHE A 137 -8.73 -5.46 0.15
C PHE A 137 -9.77 -4.78 -0.75
N LYS A 138 -11.05 -5.10 -0.52
CA LYS A 138 -12.22 -4.50 -1.18
C LYS A 138 -13.08 -3.76 -0.16
N CYS A 139 -13.59 -2.60 -0.57
CA CYS A 139 -14.51 -1.80 0.23
C CYS A 139 -15.46 -1.04 -0.69
N SER A 140 -16.69 -0.81 -0.27
CA SER A 140 -17.67 -0.03 -1.02
C SER A 140 -17.19 1.41 -1.20
N LEU A 141 -17.63 2.07 -2.27
CA LEU A 141 -17.25 3.46 -2.54
C LEU A 141 -17.71 4.41 -1.44
N ASN A 142 -18.93 4.23 -0.95
CA ASN A 142 -19.49 5.05 0.12
C ASN A 142 -18.63 4.97 1.40
N GLU A 143 -18.31 3.78 1.85
CA GLU A 143 -17.52 3.58 3.05
C GLU A 143 -16.07 4.11 2.89
N LYS A 144 -15.46 3.91 1.72
CA LYS A 144 -14.15 4.52 1.40
C LYS A 144 -14.20 6.05 1.47
N THR A 145 -15.28 6.62 0.93
CA THR A 145 -15.49 8.07 0.94
C THR A 145 -15.68 8.58 2.36
N LYS A 146 -16.53 7.93 3.16
CA LYS A 146 -16.74 8.27 4.57
C LYS A 146 -15.45 8.28 5.37
N ARG A 147 -14.65 7.21 5.29
CA ARG A 147 -13.36 7.10 5.96
C ARG A 147 -12.42 8.22 5.55
N ARG A 148 -12.28 8.45 4.24
CA ARG A 148 -11.36 9.47 3.72
C ARG A 148 -11.83 10.89 3.99
N TYR A 149 -13.13 11.13 3.95
CA TYR A 149 -13.72 12.43 4.31
C TYR A 149 -13.43 12.77 5.76
N ASN A 150 -13.66 11.84 6.69
CA ASN A 150 -13.37 12.04 8.12
C ASN A 150 -11.88 12.30 8.42
N GLU A 151 -10.98 11.66 7.65
CA GLU A 151 -9.54 11.92 7.74
C GLU A 151 -9.18 13.33 7.25
N LEU A 152 -9.74 13.75 6.10
CA LEU A 152 -9.39 15.02 5.46
C LEU A 152 -10.06 16.22 6.12
N LYS A 153 -11.27 16.09 6.65
CA LYS A 153 -11.99 17.19 7.31
C LYS A 153 -11.24 17.74 8.52
N LYS A 154 -10.42 16.90 9.17
CA LYS A 154 -9.55 17.31 10.29
C LYS A 154 -8.43 18.29 9.90
N VAL A 155 -8.05 18.33 8.62
CA VAL A 155 -6.94 19.16 8.11
C VAL A 155 -7.37 20.11 7.01
N SER A 156 -8.59 19.98 6.51
CA SER A 156 -9.18 20.79 5.44
C SER A 156 -10.68 20.95 5.71
N PRO A 157 -11.11 21.89 6.56
CA PRO A 157 -12.51 22.02 6.98
C PRO A 157 -13.51 22.22 5.83
N ASN A 158 -13.08 22.85 4.74
CA ASN A 158 -13.93 23.19 3.58
C ASN A 158 -14.06 22.04 2.56
N ILE A 159 -13.51 20.85 2.85
CA ILE A 159 -13.62 19.71 1.91
C ILE A 159 -15.05 19.16 1.93
N THR A 160 -15.61 18.87 0.75
CA THR A 160 -16.95 18.27 0.64
C THR A 160 -16.86 16.75 0.47
N PHE A 161 -17.92 16.04 0.88
CA PHE A 161 -18.02 14.59 0.70
C PHE A 161 -17.94 14.19 -0.78
N GLU A 162 -18.61 14.95 -1.64
CA GLU A 162 -18.64 14.68 -3.09
C GLU A 162 -17.29 14.87 -3.74
N ASN A 163 -16.52 15.90 -3.35
CA ASN A 163 -15.14 16.10 -3.82
C ASN A 163 -14.24 14.91 -3.46
N VAL A 164 -14.39 14.37 -2.25
CA VAL A 164 -13.64 13.19 -1.81
C VAL A 164 -14.05 11.95 -2.59
N LYS A 165 -15.35 11.75 -2.82
CA LYS A 165 -15.91 10.63 -3.59
C LYS A 165 -15.41 10.64 -5.03
N ASN A 166 -15.42 11.79 -5.68
CA ASN A 166 -14.95 11.96 -7.05
C ASN A 166 -13.42 11.72 -7.14
N ALA A 167 -12.65 12.21 -6.17
CA ALA A 167 -11.22 11.95 -6.11
C ALA A 167 -10.91 10.46 -5.95
N ILE A 168 -11.69 9.72 -5.12
CA ILE A 168 -11.54 8.27 -4.96
C ILE A 168 -11.93 7.54 -6.24
N LYS A 169 -13.07 7.86 -6.88
CA LYS A 169 -13.49 7.27 -8.15
C LYS A 169 -12.40 7.43 -9.22
N LYS A 170 -11.92 8.65 -9.41
CA LYS A 170 -10.88 8.97 -10.40
C LYS A 170 -9.60 8.19 -10.14
N ARG A 171 -9.19 8.10 -8.88
CA ARG A 171 -7.99 7.37 -8.50
C ARG A 171 -8.13 5.86 -8.71
N ASP A 172 -9.25 5.26 -8.29
CA ASP A 172 -9.50 3.84 -8.46
C ASP A 172 -9.60 3.46 -9.94
N PHE A 173 -10.20 4.33 -10.76
CA PHE A 173 -10.20 4.18 -12.22
C PHE A 173 -8.78 4.19 -12.79
N LEU A 174 -7.95 5.15 -12.39
CA LEU A 174 -6.56 5.23 -12.84
C LEU A 174 -5.74 4.02 -12.40
N ASP A 175 -5.93 3.52 -11.17
CA ASP A 175 -5.20 2.37 -10.64
C ASP A 175 -5.59 1.06 -11.37
N LYS A 176 -6.86 0.91 -11.79
CA LYS A 176 -7.35 -0.28 -12.49
C LYS A 176 -7.00 -0.29 -13.98
N ASN A 177 -7.05 0.87 -14.65
CA ASN A 177 -6.97 0.97 -16.10
C ASN A 177 -5.59 1.44 -16.62
N ARG A 178 -4.59 1.53 -15.78
CA ARG A 178 -3.23 1.87 -16.24
C ARG A 178 -2.62 0.70 -17.01
N LYS A 179 -1.93 0.99 -18.12
CA LYS A 179 -1.23 -0.02 -18.93
C LYS A 179 -0.15 -0.76 -18.11
N GLU A 180 0.61 -0.01 -17.32
CA GLU A 180 1.69 -0.56 -16.50
C GLU A 180 1.19 -0.99 -15.13
N SER A 181 1.24 -2.29 -14.84
CA SER A 181 0.94 -2.89 -13.53
C SER A 181 -0.42 -2.48 -12.95
N PRO A 182 -1.55 -2.76 -13.61
CA PRO A 182 -2.88 -2.42 -13.10
C PRO A 182 -3.17 -3.08 -11.75
N LEU A 183 -4.13 -2.53 -11.01
CA LEU A 183 -4.66 -3.17 -9.81
C LEU A 183 -5.52 -4.36 -10.21
N LEU A 184 -5.02 -5.56 -9.97
CA LEU A 184 -5.68 -6.82 -10.29
C LEU A 184 -6.01 -7.63 -9.02
N PHE A 185 -7.12 -8.37 -9.08
CA PHE A 185 -7.37 -9.47 -8.14
C PHE A 185 -6.72 -10.74 -8.71
N VAL A 186 -5.54 -11.07 -8.19
CA VAL A 186 -4.75 -12.18 -8.72
C VAL A 186 -5.20 -13.53 -8.19
N LYS A 187 -4.98 -14.60 -8.96
CA LYS A 187 -5.24 -15.99 -8.54
C LYS A 187 -4.53 -16.30 -7.21
N GLY A 188 -5.26 -16.97 -6.31
CA GLY A 188 -4.75 -17.32 -4.99
C GLY A 188 -4.72 -16.20 -3.95
N ALA A 189 -5.19 -15.00 -4.30
CA ALA A 189 -5.35 -13.93 -3.31
C ALA A 189 -6.62 -14.12 -2.46
N VAL A 190 -6.49 -13.93 -1.15
CA VAL A 190 -7.62 -13.94 -0.21
C VAL A 190 -8.32 -12.59 -0.25
N LEU A 191 -9.63 -12.60 -0.54
CA LEU A 191 -10.46 -11.39 -0.56
C LEU A 191 -10.80 -10.95 0.87
N VAL A 192 -10.44 -9.71 1.20
CA VAL A 192 -10.76 -9.08 2.48
C VAL A 192 -11.75 -7.94 2.24
N VAL A 193 -13.05 -8.20 2.37
CA VAL A 193 -14.10 -7.18 2.30
C VAL A 193 -14.17 -6.44 3.62
N THR A 194 -14.01 -5.11 3.59
CA THR A 194 -13.91 -4.27 4.80
C THR A 194 -15.08 -3.30 4.97
N THR A 195 -16.09 -3.33 4.10
CA THR A 195 -17.22 -2.37 4.09
C THR A 195 -17.86 -2.24 5.47
N ASN A 196 -18.22 -3.37 6.08
CA ASN A 196 -18.94 -3.42 7.35
C ASN A 196 -18.08 -3.97 8.50
N LEU A 197 -16.75 -3.92 8.36
CA LEU A 197 -15.85 -4.42 9.40
C LEU A 197 -15.41 -3.32 10.34
N THR A 198 -15.65 -3.51 11.63
CA THR A 198 -14.96 -2.76 12.68
C THR A 198 -13.48 -3.14 12.71
N ILE A 199 -12.64 -2.29 13.29
CA ILE A 199 -11.21 -2.57 13.45
C ILE A 199 -10.98 -3.85 14.25
N LYS A 200 -11.80 -4.10 15.30
CA LYS A 200 -11.74 -5.32 16.13
C LYS A 200 -12.04 -6.57 15.30
N LYS A 201 -13.15 -6.59 14.54
CA LYS A 201 -13.51 -7.72 13.65
C LYS A 201 -12.47 -7.93 12.55
N MET A 202 -11.96 -6.85 11.93
CA MET A 202 -10.90 -6.93 10.94
C MET A 202 -9.62 -7.54 11.51
N ARG A 203 -9.22 -7.16 12.74
CA ARG A 203 -8.05 -7.72 13.43
C ARG A 203 -8.17 -9.24 13.59
N LEU A 204 -9.27 -9.72 14.15
CA LEU A 204 -9.50 -11.15 14.34
C LEU A 204 -9.45 -11.92 13.02
N LYS A 205 -10.16 -11.42 11.99
CA LYS A 205 -10.17 -12.02 10.66
C LYS A 205 -8.77 -12.11 10.06
N LEU A 206 -7.97 -11.04 10.13
CA LEU A 206 -6.63 -11.02 9.56
C LEU A 206 -5.66 -11.92 10.30
N ILE A 207 -5.73 -11.99 11.63
CA ILE A 207 -4.91 -12.88 12.44
C ILE A 207 -5.20 -14.35 12.04
N ASN A 208 -6.47 -14.75 11.93
CA ASN A 208 -6.86 -16.10 11.51
C ASN A 208 -6.36 -16.43 10.09
N ILE A 209 -6.49 -15.50 9.13
CA ILE A 209 -5.99 -15.70 7.76
C ILE A 209 -4.48 -15.94 7.77
N VAL A 210 -3.71 -15.14 8.50
CA VAL A 210 -2.25 -15.26 8.54
C VAL A 210 -1.83 -16.53 9.26
N ASN A 211 -2.45 -16.88 10.39
CA ASN A 211 -2.18 -18.14 11.10
C ASN A 211 -2.41 -19.36 10.19
N ASN A 212 -3.53 -19.39 9.48
CA ASN A 212 -3.84 -20.48 8.55
C ASN A 212 -2.85 -20.56 7.38
N ALA A 213 -2.34 -19.41 6.90
CA ALA A 213 -1.33 -19.37 5.86
C ALA A 213 0.05 -19.86 6.36
N ILE A 214 0.44 -19.48 7.59
CA ILE A 214 1.65 -19.97 8.24
C ILE A 214 1.55 -21.48 8.48
N LYS A 215 0.41 -21.97 9.01
CA LYS A 215 0.17 -23.39 9.23
C LYS A 215 0.25 -24.20 7.93
N ARG A 216 -0.30 -23.69 6.83
CA ARG A 216 -0.20 -24.36 5.51
C ARG A 216 1.23 -24.47 5.02
N LYS A 217 2.07 -23.47 5.29
CA LYS A 217 3.47 -23.46 4.82
C LYS A 217 4.41 -24.28 5.70
N TYR A 218 4.18 -24.31 7.00
CA TYR A 218 5.14 -24.85 7.98
C TYR A 218 4.58 -25.98 8.86
N GLY A 219 3.31 -26.36 8.69
CA GLY A 219 2.63 -27.31 9.58
C GLY A 219 2.20 -26.68 10.91
N ASN A 220 1.87 -27.51 11.87
CA ASN A 220 1.62 -27.08 13.25
C ASN A 220 2.97 -26.75 13.91
N LEU A 221 3.24 -25.46 14.13
CA LEU A 221 4.44 -24.95 14.77
C LEU A 221 4.38 -25.10 16.31
#